data_2ed38e19bd3798f2be2c24eb237fbdca
#
_entry.id   2ed38e19bd3798f2be2c24eb237fbdca
#
_cell.length_a   1.000
_cell.length_b   1.000
_cell.length_c   1.000
_cell.angle_alpha   90.00
_cell.angle_beta   90.00
_cell.angle_gamma   90.00
#
_symmetry.space_group_name_H-M   'P 1'
#
loop_
_entity.id
_entity.type
_entity.pdbx_description
1 polymer ?
#
loop_
_entity_poly.entity_id
_entity_poly.type
_entity_poly.pdbx_seq_one_letter_code
_entity_poly.pdbx_strand_id
1 'polypeptide(L)'
;MVACLIPGNVRAQSFRFPWGGYGHDAQHDAFASVASQQLNRIVWQTPVDLNPQYSGSELLIHYGSPSITRSNTVIVPVKTGSTGGFEVKALAGATGTTNWVQASDYVLPPHSWTPSFSGVLTPKNRFYFPGAGGTVYYCDTPDTNTSPVIGQIAFYGLNNYMASVSVYSNNVFIDTPITSDRYGNIFFGFQVIGSTPLNLQGGIARIDYNGTCTWLAASNAAGDSAIKKVSQNCAPALSNDHKTLYFAVNNSSTWSDFSDYGYLVSVDSRTLAPIAKVLLKDVKNPGNTAYMPDDGTASPMIGPDGDVYYGVLEYPADSNHDRGWMLHFNSTLTQSKIPGAFGWDDTASVVPASMVPSYHGSSSYLLMTKYNNYVEADGNGVNKIAILDPENSETDPISGATTMNEVLTIAGPTPDAEFTNTYPNAVHE
;
A
#
# COMPACT_ATOMS: atom_id res chain seq x y z
N MET A 1 6.69 -56.61 -2.80
CA MET A 1 5.92 -55.41 -3.12
C MET A 1 5.88 -54.56 -1.84
N VAL A 2 6.79 -53.59 -1.72
CA VAL A 2 6.88 -52.68 -0.58
C VAL A 2 6.28 -51.35 -1.02
N ALA A 3 5.13 -51.01 -0.48
CA ALA A 3 4.50 -49.74 -0.74
C ALA A 3 5.21 -48.63 0.08
N CYS A 4 5.88 -47.74 -0.61
CA CYS A 4 6.48 -46.53 -0.03
C CYS A 4 5.37 -45.51 0.19
N LEU A 5 4.93 -45.33 1.42
CA LEU A 5 4.04 -44.25 1.84
C LEU A 5 4.87 -42.96 1.89
N ILE A 6 4.67 -42.08 0.94
CA ILE A 6 5.17 -40.70 0.98
C ILE A 6 4.29 -39.96 2.00
N PRO A 7 4.84 -39.40 3.09
CA PRO A 7 4.07 -38.52 3.96
C PRO A 7 3.78 -37.23 3.20
N GLY A 8 2.54 -37.08 2.73
CA GLY A 8 2.05 -35.82 2.23
C GLY A 8 2.12 -34.81 3.37
N ASN A 9 2.96 -33.78 3.23
CA ASN A 9 2.88 -32.58 4.03
C ASN A 9 1.53 -31.91 3.74
N VAL A 10 0.52 -32.24 4.56
CA VAL A 10 -0.70 -31.44 4.65
C VAL A 10 -0.27 -30.14 5.32
N ARG A 11 0.16 -29.16 4.51
CA ARG A 11 0.18 -27.77 4.97
C ARG A 11 -1.26 -27.50 5.44
N ALA A 12 -1.40 -27.16 6.72
CA ALA A 12 -2.65 -26.61 7.21
C ALA A 12 -3.05 -25.48 6.25
N GLN A 13 -4.15 -25.65 5.51
CA GLN A 13 -4.73 -24.57 4.73
C GLN A 13 -5.00 -23.44 5.71
N SER A 14 -4.14 -22.43 5.73
CA SER A 14 -4.45 -21.20 6.42
C SER A 14 -5.74 -20.69 5.76
N PHE A 15 -6.77 -20.51 6.56
CA PHE A 15 -8.05 -19.96 6.11
C PHE A 15 -7.83 -18.49 5.76
N ARG A 16 -7.22 -18.22 4.59
CA ARG A 16 -7.03 -16.88 4.07
C ARG A 16 -8.32 -16.40 3.43
N PHE A 17 -8.60 -15.11 3.52
CA PHE A 17 -9.63 -14.47 2.72
C PHE A 17 -9.22 -14.52 1.24
N PRO A 18 -10.18 -14.48 0.31
CA PRO A 18 -9.85 -14.29 -1.10
C PRO A 18 -9.05 -13.01 -1.33
N TRP A 19 -9.41 -11.90 -0.62
CA TRP A 19 -8.70 -10.63 -0.67
C TRP A 19 -9.04 -9.77 0.56
N GLY A 20 -8.07 -9.49 1.43
CA GLY A 20 -8.31 -8.80 2.69
C GLY A 20 -8.37 -7.28 2.59
N GLY A 21 -7.65 -6.69 1.66
CA GLY A 21 -7.51 -5.24 1.49
C GLY A 21 -6.32 -4.89 0.61
N TYR A 22 -5.64 -3.80 0.90
CA TYR A 22 -4.46 -3.36 0.17
C TYR A 22 -3.43 -4.48 0.06
N GLY A 23 -2.90 -4.70 -1.15
CA GLY A 23 -1.89 -5.72 -1.42
C GLY A 23 -2.31 -7.16 -1.04
N HIS A 24 -3.63 -7.46 -0.95
CA HIS A 24 -4.18 -8.76 -0.61
C HIS A 24 -4.16 -9.08 0.89
N ASP A 25 -3.01 -9.04 1.54
CA ASP A 25 -2.83 -9.46 2.94
C ASP A 25 -1.89 -8.50 3.72
N ALA A 26 -1.49 -8.90 4.91
CA ALA A 26 -0.65 -8.08 5.78
C ALA A 26 0.81 -7.95 5.29
N GLN A 27 1.26 -8.78 4.37
CA GLN A 27 2.59 -8.77 3.76
C GLN A 27 2.62 -7.93 2.48
N HIS A 28 1.45 -7.58 1.94
CA HIS A 28 1.25 -6.89 0.66
C HIS A 28 1.87 -7.65 -0.53
N ASP A 29 1.86 -8.98 -0.45
CA ASP A 29 2.47 -9.83 -1.48
C ASP A 29 1.64 -9.91 -2.78
N ALA A 30 0.40 -9.44 -2.74
CA ALA A 30 -0.60 -9.45 -3.81
C ALA A 30 -0.81 -10.85 -4.44
N PHE A 31 -0.43 -11.91 -3.72
CA PHE A 31 -0.52 -13.29 -4.18
C PHE A 31 -1.79 -13.97 -3.66
N ALA A 32 -2.78 -14.13 -4.52
CA ALA A 32 -3.99 -14.90 -4.20
C ALA A 32 -3.75 -16.40 -4.42
N SER A 33 -4.16 -17.23 -3.45
CA SER A 33 -4.10 -18.70 -3.58
C SER A 33 -5.23 -19.29 -4.47
N VAL A 34 -6.06 -18.43 -5.04
CA VAL A 34 -7.17 -18.82 -5.92
C VAL A 34 -6.65 -18.94 -7.34
N ALA A 35 -6.97 -20.04 -8.02
CA ALA A 35 -6.61 -20.21 -9.42
C ALA A 35 -7.26 -19.13 -10.29
N SER A 36 -6.45 -18.48 -11.12
CA SER A 36 -6.94 -17.53 -12.11
C SER A 36 -7.79 -18.24 -13.18
N GLN A 37 -8.76 -17.52 -13.71
CA GLN A 37 -9.57 -17.96 -14.86
C GLN A 37 -9.22 -17.11 -16.08
N GLN A 38 -9.51 -17.62 -17.29
CA GLN A 38 -9.38 -16.80 -18.48
C GLN A 38 -10.34 -15.60 -18.42
N LEU A 39 -9.83 -14.41 -18.71
CA LEU A 39 -10.59 -13.17 -18.74
C LEU A 39 -11.35 -13.08 -20.09
N ASN A 40 -12.42 -13.85 -20.24
CA ASN A 40 -13.17 -13.94 -21.49
C ASN A 40 -14.25 -12.87 -21.63
N ARG A 41 -14.72 -12.30 -20.52
CA ARG A 41 -15.78 -11.27 -20.50
C ARG A 41 -15.80 -10.52 -19.19
N ILE A 42 -16.27 -9.28 -19.21
CA ILE A 42 -16.70 -8.54 -18.03
C ILE A 42 -18.03 -9.12 -17.57
N VAL A 43 -18.09 -9.61 -16.32
CA VAL A 43 -19.34 -10.13 -15.72
C VAL A 43 -20.21 -8.99 -15.20
N TRP A 44 -19.59 -8.03 -14.51
CA TRP A 44 -20.18 -6.78 -14.05
C TRP A 44 -19.07 -5.74 -13.78
N GLN A 45 -19.44 -4.49 -13.66
CA GLN A 45 -18.57 -3.38 -13.32
C GLN A 45 -19.30 -2.40 -12.41
N THR A 46 -18.55 -1.65 -11.59
CA THR A 46 -19.07 -0.60 -10.72
C THR A 46 -18.10 0.58 -10.71
N PRO A 47 -18.60 1.83 -10.79
CA PRO A 47 -17.72 2.99 -10.65
C PRO A 47 -17.29 3.14 -9.20
N VAL A 48 -16.02 3.58 -8.99
CA VAL A 48 -15.40 3.79 -7.68
C VAL A 48 -15.09 5.26 -7.41
N ASP A 49 -15.04 6.10 -8.44
CA ASP A 49 -14.96 7.56 -8.34
C ASP A 49 -16.12 8.17 -9.15
N LEU A 50 -17.11 8.69 -8.45
CA LEU A 50 -18.34 9.22 -9.06
C LEU A 50 -18.20 10.70 -9.45
N ASN A 51 -17.18 11.38 -8.92
CA ASN A 51 -16.90 12.78 -9.18
C ASN A 51 -15.40 13.04 -9.02
N PRO A 52 -14.61 12.77 -10.07
CA PRO A 52 -13.16 12.92 -10.04
C PRO A 52 -12.72 14.34 -9.68
N GLN A 53 -11.64 14.43 -8.94
CA GLN A 53 -11.00 15.69 -8.57
C GLN A 53 -9.99 16.08 -9.65
N TYR A 54 -9.91 17.39 -9.96
CA TYR A 54 -8.94 17.93 -10.89
C TYR A 54 -8.17 19.10 -10.26
N SER A 55 -6.89 19.23 -10.61
CA SER A 55 -6.05 20.40 -10.41
C SER A 55 -5.74 20.99 -11.78
N GLY A 56 -6.46 22.05 -12.17
CA GLY A 56 -6.42 22.52 -13.55
C GLY A 56 -6.99 21.48 -14.52
N SER A 57 -6.18 20.95 -15.43
CA SER A 57 -6.50 19.84 -16.34
C SER A 57 -6.06 18.48 -15.84
N GLU A 58 -5.29 18.42 -14.78
CA GLU A 58 -4.73 17.20 -14.22
C GLU A 58 -5.77 16.46 -13.38
N LEU A 59 -5.97 15.18 -13.65
CA LEU A 59 -6.83 14.29 -12.90
C LEU A 59 -6.11 13.79 -11.63
N LEU A 60 -6.62 14.15 -10.46
CA LEU A 60 -6.13 13.61 -9.20
C LEU A 60 -6.81 12.27 -8.93
N ILE A 61 -6.14 11.19 -9.27
CA ILE A 61 -6.68 9.83 -9.20
C ILE A 61 -6.97 9.44 -7.75
N HIS A 62 -8.16 8.83 -7.53
CA HIS A 62 -8.52 8.22 -6.26
C HIS A 62 -8.08 6.75 -6.24
N TYR A 63 -7.37 6.38 -5.18
CA TYR A 63 -6.97 5.00 -4.92
C TYR A 63 -7.83 4.39 -3.82
N GLY A 64 -8.36 3.20 -4.07
CA GLY A 64 -9.11 2.44 -3.08
C GLY A 64 -9.04 0.95 -3.38
N SER A 65 -8.61 0.15 -2.40
CA SER A 65 -8.46 -1.30 -2.56
C SER A 65 -9.75 -2.01 -2.16
N PRO A 66 -10.33 -2.86 -3.02
CA PRO A 66 -11.47 -3.67 -2.66
C PRO A 66 -11.08 -4.78 -1.67
N SER A 67 -12.06 -5.28 -0.93
CA SER A 67 -11.93 -6.49 -0.11
C SER A 67 -12.96 -7.53 -0.57
N ILE A 68 -12.62 -8.82 -0.44
CA ILE A 68 -13.51 -9.91 -0.82
C ILE A 68 -13.66 -10.86 0.36
N THR A 69 -14.90 -11.07 0.82
CA THR A 69 -15.21 -11.99 1.92
C THR A 69 -15.22 -13.45 1.44
N ARG A 70 -15.22 -14.38 2.39
CA ARG A 70 -15.38 -15.82 2.08
C ARG A 70 -16.74 -16.17 1.49
N SER A 71 -17.74 -15.36 1.74
CA SER A 71 -19.09 -15.48 1.17
C SER A 71 -19.20 -14.86 -0.22
N ASN A 72 -18.07 -14.41 -0.80
CA ASN A 72 -18.03 -13.74 -2.09
C ASN A 72 -18.79 -12.40 -2.10
N THR A 73 -18.76 -11.65 -1.00
CA THR A 73 -19.14 -10.25 -0.98
C THR A 73 -17.93 -9.40 -1.35
N VAL A 74 -18.04 -8.56 -2.36
CA VAL A 74 -17.02 -7.60 -2.75
C VAL A 74 -17.32 -6.26 -2.09
N ILE A 75 -16.42 -5.77 -1.25
CA ILE A 75 -16.58 -4.49 -0.54
C ILE A 75 -15.67 -3.49 -1.23
N VAL A 76 -16.27 -2.43 -1.77
CA VAL A 76 -15.58 -1.45 -2.62
C VAL A 76 -15.62 -0.08 -1.96
N PRO A 77 -14.47 0.58 -1.73
CA PRO A 77 -14.43 1.99 -1.38
C PRO A 77 -14.82 2.84 -2.59
N VAL A 78 -15.64 3.87 -2.35
CA VAL A 78 -16.16 4.74 -3.41
C VAL A 78 -16.04 6.20 -2.99
N LYS A 79 -15.48 7.04 -3.86
CA LYS A 79 -15.47 8.49 -3.71
C LYS A 79 -16.67 9.08 -4.47
N THR A 80 -17.48 9.89 -3.79
CA THR A 80 -18.76 10.41 -4.32
C THR A 80 -18.70 11.89 -4.69
N GLY A 81 -17.81 12.66 -4.09
CA GLY A 81 -17.65 14.10 -4.35
C GLY A 81 -16.25 14.44 -4.87
N SER A 82 -16.10 15.60 -5.52
CA SER A 82 -14.81 16.02 -6.12
C SER A 82 -13.72 16.26 -5.08
N THR A 83 -14.05 16.86 -3.94
CA THR A 83 -13.08 17.19 -2.86
C THR A 83 -13.33 16.40 -1.58
N GLY A 84 -14.09 15.31 -1.66
CA GLY A 84 -14.45 14.47 -0.53
C GLY A 84 -15.72 13.68 -0.79
N GLY A 85 -16.36 13.22 0.28
CA GLY A 85 -17.52 12.32 0.17
C GLY A 85 -17.06 10.90 -0.13
N PHE A 86 -17.19 10.04 0.86
CA PHE A 86 -16.76 8.64 0.77
C PHE A 86 -17.84 7.71 1.27
N GLU A 87 -17.93 6.57 0.65
CA GLU A 87 -18.79 5.48 1.08
C GLU A 87 -18.13 4.14 0.81
N VAL A 88 -18.61 3.09 1.46
CA VAL A 88 -18.27 1.71 1.11
C VAL A 88 -19.52 1.03 0.58
N LYS A 89 -19.37 0.27 -0.51
CA LYS A 89 -20.44 -0.56 -1.11
C LYS A 89 -20.09 -2.02 -0.97
N ALA A 90 -21.04 -2.81 -0.47
CA ALA A 90 -20.94 -4.26 -0.52
C ALA A 90 -21.78 -4.80 -1.66
N LEU A 91 -21.15 -5.57 -2.52
CA LEU A 91 -21.71 -6.11 -3.74
C LEU A 91 -21.70 -7.63 -3.70
N ALA A 92 -22.74 -8.28 -4.22
CA ALA A 92 -22.71 -9.72 -4.45
C ALA A 92 -21.69 -10.04 -5.56
N GLY A 93 -20.63 -10.76 -5.26
CA GLY A 93 -19.51 -10.99 -6.18
C GLY A 93 -19.91 -11.68 -7.47
N ALA A 94 -20.97 -12.50 -7.48
CA ALA A 94 -21.46 -13.18 -8.68
C ALA A 94 -22.21 -12.26 -9.67
N THR A 95 -22.85 -11.18 -9.18
CA THR A 95 -23.79 -10.37 -9.98
C THR A 95 -23.50 -8.88 -9.97
N GLY A 96 -22.66 -8.38 -9.04
CA GLY A 96 -22.46 -6.95 -8.82
C GLY A 96 -23.65 -6.25 -8.16
N THR A 97 -24.68 -6.98 -7.74
CA THR A 97 -25.84 -6.40 -7.08
C THR A 97 -25.45 -5.83 -5.73
N THR A 98 -25.86 -4.61 -5.45
CA THR A 98 -25.59 -3.93 -4.17
C THR A 98 -26.37 -4.59 -3.03
N ASN A 99 -25.66 -5.10 -2.03
CA ASN A 99 -26.22 -5.63 -0.80
C ASN A 99 -26.49 -4.48 0.18
N TRP A 100 -25.51 -3.59 0.39
CA TRP A 100 -25.63 -2.41 1.24
C TRP A 100 -24.64 -1.33 0.82
N VAL A 101 -24.92 -0.11 1.29
CA VAL A 101 -24.04 1.07 1.16
C VAL A 101 -23.94 1.74 2.52
N GLN A 102 -22.74 2.16 2.90
CA GLN A 102 -22.49 2.92 4.12
C GLN A 102 -21.63 4.13 3.81
N ALA A 103 -22.18 5.33 4.06
CA ALA A 103 -21.40 6.57 3.96
C ALA A 103 -20.36 6.66 5.07
N SER A 104 -19.24 7.30 4.79
CA SER A 104 -18.23 7.73 5.75
C SER A 104 -18.15 9.25 5.82
N ASP A 105 -17.90 9.77 7.00
CA ASP A 105 -17.57 11.18 7.22
C ASP A 105 -16.08 11.49 7.04
N TYR A 106 -15.31 10.57 6.44
CA TYR A 106 -13.89 10.73 6.19
C TYR A 106 -13.60 12.05 5.45
N VAL A 107 -12.57 12.74 5.92
CA VAL A 107 -12.09 14.00 5.35
C VAL A 107 -10.71 13.76 4.79
N LEU A 108 -10.49 14.22 3.55
CA LEU A 108 -9.18 14.16 2.91
C LEU A 108 -8.16 15.02 3.64
N PRO A 109 -6.95 14.51 3.91
CA PRO A 109 -5.83 15.35 4.32
C PRO A 109 -5.44 16.33 3.21
N PRO A 110 -4.58 17.33 3.48
CA PRO A 110 -3.89 18.07 2.43
C PRO A 110 -3.14 17.09 1.49
N HIS A 111 -3.31 17.24 0.19
CA HIS A 111 -2.78 16.31 -0.82
C HIS A 111 -2.56 16.98 -2.17
N SER A 112 -1.71 16.37 -3.02
CA SER A 112 -1.71 16.56 -4.47
C SER A 112 -2.59 15.48 -5.12
N TRP A 113 -2.15 14.23 -5.17
CA TRP A 113 -2.98 13.10 -5.58
C TRP A 113 -3.95 12.71 -4.47
N THR A 114 -5.15 12.26 -4.82
CA THR A 114 -6.18 11.91 -3.83
C THR A 114 -5.73 10.74 -2.95
N PRO A 115 -5.57 10.93 -1.63
CA PRO A 115 -5.14 9.88 -0.72
C PRO A 115 -6.07 8.67 -0.72
N SER A 116 -5.49 7.51 -0.42
CA SER A 116 -6.20 6.24 -0.40
C SER A 116 -7.28 6.20 0.68
N PHE A 117 -8.55 6.02 0.27
CA PHE A 117 -9.63 5.62 1.16
C PHE A 117 -9.80 4.11 1.08
N SER A 118 -9.01 3.36 1.85
CA SER A 118 -8.99 1.90 1.81
C SER A 118 -9.30 1.31 3.17
N GLY A 119 -10.31 0.43 3.19
CA GLY A 119 -10.63 -0.36 4.36
C GLY A 119 -9.87 -1.70 4.38
N VAL A 120 -10.12 -2.49 5.43
CA VAL A 120 -9.56 -3.83 5.58
C VAL A 120 -10.58 -4.81 6.14
N LEU A 121 -10.61 -5.99 5.59
CA LEU A 121 -11.36 -7.13 6.09
C LEU A 121 -10.45 -8.00 6.96
N THR A 122 -10.78 -8.12 8.23
CA THR A 122 -10.01 -8.93 9.18
C THR A 122 -10.29 -10.44 9.03
N PRO A 123 -9.39 -11.33 9.45
CA PRO A 123 -9.63 -12.77 9.45
C PRO A 123 -10.88 -13.23 10.24
N LYS A 124 -11.41 -12.40 11.09
CA LYS A 124 -12.65 -12.63 11.84
C LYS A 124 -13.91 -12.09 11.15
N ASN A 125 -13.81 -11.71 9.88
CA ASN A 125 -14.89 -11.16 9.06
C ASN A 125 -15.44 -9.82 9.59
N ARG A 126 -14.63 -9.02 10.29
CA ARG A 126 -14.95 -7.62 10.58
C ARG A 126 -14.29 -6.74 9.54
N PHE A 127 -15.05 -5.85 8.93
CA PHE A 127 -14.55 -4.87 7.98
C PHE A 127 -14.38 -3.52 8.66
N TYR A 128 -13.21 -2.90 8.51
CA TYR A 128 -12.91 -1.55 9.00
C TYR A 128 -12.69 -0.59 7.84
N PHE A 129 -13.08 0.68 8.00
CA PHE A 129 -12.84 1.74 7.02
C PHE A 129 -12.67 3.11 7.70
N PRO A 130 -11.93 4.06 7.07
CA PRO A 130 -11.63 5.35 7.69
C PRO A 130 -12.88 6.21 7.94
N GLY A 131 -12.82 7.01 9.02
CA GLY A 131 -13.74 8.09 9.35
C GLY A 131 -13.03 9.40 9.65
N ALA A 132 -13.76 10.45 9.91
CA ALA A 132 -13.23 11.78 10.25
C ALA A 132 -12.42 11.75 11.56
N GLY A 133 -11.45 12.67 11.67
CA GLY A 133 -10.71 12.89 12.91
C GLY A 133 -9.81 11.73 13.33
N GLY A 134 -9.37 10.88 12.41
CA GLY A 134 -8.57 9.69 12.74
C GLY A 134 -9.40 8.56 13.35
N THR A 135 -10.73 8.60 13.22
CA THR A 135 -11.60 7.49 13.63
C THR A 135 -11.67 6.41 12.57
N VAL A 136 -12.06 5.20 12.96
CA VAL A 136 -12.40 4.11 12.06
C VAL A 136 -13.80 3.60 12.36
N TYR A 137 -14.55 3.34 11.32
CA TYR A 137 -15.80 2.59 11.40
C TYR A 137 -15.54 1.10 11.26
N TYR A 138 -16.43 0.27 11.82
CA TYR A 138 -16.37 -1.16 11.63
C TYR A 138 -17.75 -1.79 11.46
N CYS A 139 -17.77 -2.90 10.71
CA CYS A 139 -18.93 -3.73 10.44
C CYS A 139 -18.60 -5.19 10.79
N ASP A 140 -19.36 -5.79 11.71
CA ASP A 140 -19.20 -7.20 12.10
C ASP A 140 -19.93 -8.19 11.17
N THR A 141 -20.81 -7.69 10.32
CA THR A 141 -21.65 -8.50 9.42
C THR A 141 -21.56 -8.01 7.97
N PRO A 142 -20.34 -7.98 7.35
CA PRO A 142 -20.15 -7.43 6.02
C PRO A 142 -20.91 -8.22 4.92
N ASP A 143 -21.27 -9.47 5.18
CA ASP A 143 -22.01 -10.33 4.26
C ASP A 143 -23.55 -10.17 4.32
N THR A 144 -24.05 -9.25 5.15
CA THR A 144 -25.51 -8.99 5.21
C THR A 144 -26.04 -8.46 3.89
N ASN A 145 -27.31 -8.71 3.62
CA ASN A 145 -28.08 -8.11 2.52
C ASN A 145 -29.06 -7.03 3.00
N THR A 146 -28.90 -6.56 4.21
CA THR A 146 -29.64 -5.45 4.83
C THR A 146 -28.66 -4.41 5.33
N SER A 147 -29.14 -3.26 5.82
CA SER A 147 -28.26 -2.24 6.41
C SER A 147 -27.42 -2.82 7.55
N PRO A 148 -26.09 -2.74 7.48
CA PRO A 148 -25.22 -3.27 8.51
C PRO A 148 -25.28 -2.43 9.79
N VAL A 149 -24.97 -3.05 10.93
CA VAL A 149 -24.70 -2.32 12.17
C VAL A 149 -23.25 -1.84 12.13
N ILE A 150 -23.08 -0.53 12.23
CA ILE A 150 -21.78 0.14 12.18
C ILE A 150 -21.39 0.63 13.57
N GLY A 151 -20.20 0.22 14.03
CA GLY A 151 -19.53 0.81 15.19
C GLY A 151 -18.45 1.79 14.79
N GLN A 152 -17.97 2.61 15.74
CA GLN A 152 -16.92 3.60 15.55
C GLN A 152 -15.90 3.54 16.68
N ILE A 153 -14.63 3.69 16.36
CA ILE A 153 -13.50 3.72 17.32
C ILE A 153 -12.59 4.90 16.93
N ALA A 154 -12.08 5.63 17.94
CA ALA A 154 -10.97 6.56 17.75
C ALA A 154 -9.73 5.98 18.45
N PHE A 155 -8.57 5.96 17.79
CA PHE A 155 -7.34 5.37 18.35
C PHE A 155 -6.82 6.10 19.61
N TYR A 156 -7.28 7.31 19.84
CA TYR A 156 -7.00 8.12 21.04
C TYR A 156 -8.20 8.18 22.00
N GLY A 157 -9.22 7.37 21.79
CA GLY A 157 -10.43 7.27 22.60
C GLY A 157 -11.63 8.02 22.02
N LEU A 158 -12.75 7.31 21.79
CA LEU A 158 -13.96 7.87 21.17
C LEU A 158 -14.55 9.03 21.98
N ASN A 159 -14.50 8.97 23.32
CA ASN A 159 -14.97 10.07 24.17
C ASN A 159 -14.17 11.37 23.95
N ASN A 160 -12.87 11.28 23.71
CA ASN A 160 -12.06 12.44 23.37
C ASN A 160 -12.46 13.04 22.01
N TYR A 161 -12.70 12.19 21.02
CA TYR A 161 -13.22 12.62 19.71
C TYR A 161 -14.54 13.33 19.86
N MET A 162 -15.51 12.72 20.54
CA MET A 162 -16.86 13.28 20.74
C MET A 162 -16.88 14.60 21.53
N ALA A 163 -15.90 14.82 22.41
CA ALA A 163 -15.76 16.08 23.15
C ALA A 163 -15.25 17.25 22.28
N SER A 164 -14.65 17.00 21.14
CA SER A 164 -14.03 18.03 20.28
C SER A 164 -14.03 17.63 18.80
N VAL A 165 -15.18 17.16 18.29
CA VAL A 165 -15.35 16.61 16.94
C VAL A 165 -14.73 17.49 15.87
N SER A 166 -15.08 18.79 15.82
CA SER A 166 -14.58 19.69 14.76
C SER A 166 -13.07 19.91 14.84
N VAL A 167 -12.49 19.92 16.04
CA VAL A 167 -11.02 20.06 16.20
C VAL A 167 -10.31 18.84 15.63
N TYR A 168 -10.74 17.65 16.01
CA TYR A 168 -10.11 16.43 15.52
C TYR A 168 -10.37 16.21 14.03
N SER A 169 -11.60 16.43 13.54
CA SER A 169 -11.93 16.25 12.12
C SER A 169 -11.16 17.18 11.18
N ASN A 170 -10.74 18.36 11.67
CA ASN A 170 -9.97 19.33 10.89
C ASN A 170 -8.44 19.16 11.03
N ASN A 171 -7.96 18.32 11.95
CA ASN A 171 -6.54 18.27 12.26
C ASN A 171 -5.93 16.86 12.25
N VAL A 172 -6.74 15.80 12.33
CA VAL A 172 -6.26 14.42 12.40
C VAL A 172 -6.85 13.61 11.25
N PHE A 173 -6.00 13.04 10.42
CA PHE A 173 -6.41 12.32 9.20
C PHE A 173 -5.74 10.96 9.13
N ILE A 174 -6.50 9.91 8.83
CA ILE A 174 -5.91 8.64 8.37
C ILE A 174 -5.43 8.89 6.95
N ASP A 175 -4.14 8.68 6.69
CA ASP A 175 -3.49 9.01 5.42
C ASP A 175 -2.87 7.78 4.73
N THR A 176 -3.14 6.58 5.24
CA THR A 176 -2.69 5.32 4.65
C THR A 176 -3.84 4.30 4.54
N PRO A 177 -3.73 3.30 3.67
CA PRO A 177 -4.58 2.12 3.77
C PRO A 177 -4.46 1.48 5.16
N ILE A 178 -5.54 0.80 5.58
CA ILE A 178 -5.57 0.05 6.85
C ILE A 178 -5.09 -1.37 6.59
N THR A 179 -4.19 -1.89 7.43
CA THR A 179 -3.71 -3.28 7.37
C THR A 179 -4.21 -4.06 8.59
N SER A 180 -4.50 -5.35 8.44
CA SER A 180 -4.92 -6.22 9.54
C SER A 180 -3.99 -7.41 9.72
N ASP A 181 -3.67 -7.74 10.97
CA ASP A 181 -2.98 -8.99 11.29
C ASP A 181 -3.93 -10.20 11.33
N ARG A 182 -3.35 -11.40 11.47
CA ARG A 182 -4.12 -12.66 11.58
C ARG A 182 -5.02 -12.77 12.83
N TYR A 183 -4.84 -11.89 13.81
CA TYR A 183 -5.64 -11.85 15.04
C TYR A 183 -6.83 -10.90 14.95
N GLY A 184 -6.87 -10.06 13.90
CA GLY A 184 -7.89 -9.05 13.66
C GLY A 184 -7.56 -7.69 14.30
N ASN A 185 -6.30 -7.47 14.70
CA ASN A 185 -5.83 -6.14 15.04
C ASN A 185 -5.60 -5.36 13.74
N ILE A 186 -5.78 -4.04 13.78
CA ILE A 186 -5.58 -3.17 12.63
C ILE A 186 -4.51 -2.12 12.91
N PHE A 187 -3.84 -1.70 11.83
CA PHE A 187 -2.75 -0.73 11.83
C PHE A 187 -2.96 0.28 10.69
N PHE A 188 -2.69 1.54 10.96
CA PHE A 188 -2.77 2.61 9.95
C PHE A 188 -1.93 3.81 10.34
N GLY A 189 -1.39 4.50 9.35
CA GLY A 189 -0.74 5.80 9.49
C GLY A 189 -1.76 6.92 9.62
N PHE A 190 -1.37 7.96 10.34
CA PHE A 190 -2.17 9.18 10.45
C PHE A 190 -1.27 10.41 10.51
N GLN A 191 -1.76 11.52 9.96
CA GLN A 191 -1.12 12.82 10.08
C GLN A 191 -1.91 13.76 10.98
N VAL A 192 -1.21 14.74 11.55
CA VAL A 192 -1.78 15.79 12.38
C VAL A 192 -1.23 17.13 11.91
N ILE A 193 -2.12 18.00 11.41
CA ILE A 193 -1.73 19.29 10.81
C ILE A 193 -1.90 20.49 11.70
N GLY A 194 -2.55 20.33 12.87
CA GLY A 194 -2.81 21.41 13.81
C GLY A 194 -2.88 20.94 15.26
N SER A 195 -3.15 21.86 16.18
CA SER A 195 -3.22 21.53 17.60
C SER A 195 -4.48 20.72 17.92
N THR A 196 -4.32 19.72 18.77
CA THR A 196 -5.40 18.90 19.30
C THR A 196 -5.40 18.92 20.83
N PRO A 197 -6.54 18.67 21.50
CA PRO A 197 -6.60 18.65 22.97
C PRO A 197 -5.63 17.66 23.63
N LEU A 198 -5.27 16.57 22.93
CA LEU A 198 -4.32 15.57 23.41
C LEU A 198 -2.89 15.80 22.91
N ASN A 199 -2.62 16.90 22.22
CA ASN A 199 -1.32 17.20 21.60
C ASN A 199 -0.81 16.02 20.73
N LEU A 200 -1.70 15.44 19.92
CA LEU A 200 -1.36 14.34 19.02
C LEU A 200 -0.29 14.80 18.02
N GLN A 201 0.54 13.88 17.61
CA GLN A 201 1.55 14.03 16.55
C GLN A 201 1.30 12.95 15.50
N GLY A 202 1.62 13.24 14.24
CA GLY A 202 1.50 12.25 13.16
C GLY A 202 2.29 10.98 13.49
N GLY A 203 1.77 9.82 13.10
CA GLY A 203 2.38 8.55 13.47
C GLY A 203 1.58 7.33 13.03
N ILE A 204 1.82 6.23 13.74
CA ILE A 204 1.18 4.94 13.52
C ILE A 204 0.22 4.61 14.65
N ALA A 205 -0.98 4.15 14.31
CA ALA A 205 -1.98 3.69 15.26
C ALA A 205 -2.20 2.17 15.14
N ARG A 206 -2.51 1.54 16.26
CA ARG A 206 -2.94 0.16 16.38
C ARG A 206 -4.25 0.12 17.18
N ILE A 207 -5.22 -0.61 16.67
CA ILE A 207 -6.44 -0.95 17.40
C ILE A 207 -6.52 -2.49 17.43
N ASP A 208 -6.56 -3.07 18.62
CA ASP A 208 -6.73 -4.52 18.72
C ASP A 208 -8.19 -4.92 18.46
N TYR A 209 -8.40 -6.21 18.24
CA TYR A 209 -9.73 -6.74 17.94
C TYR A 209 -10.79 -6.41 19.02
N ASN A 210 -10.37 -6.21 20.27
CA ASN A 210 -11.26 -5.86 21.38
C ASN A 210 -11.49 -4.35 21.50
N GLY A 211 -10.85 -3.53 20.63
CA GLY A 211 -10.96 -2.07 20.63
C GLY A 211 -9.95 -1.36 21.54
N THR A 212 -8.93 -2.08 22.05
CA THR A 212 -7.83 -1.42 22.79
C THR A 212 -6.92 -0.71 21.82
N CYS A 213 -6.64 0.56 22.09
CA CYS A 213 -5.90 1.45 21.22
C CYS A 213 -4.49 1.74 21.73
N THR A 214 -3.54 1.81 20.82
CA THR A 214 -2.15 2.23 21.06
C THR A 214 -1.70 3.04 19.85
N TRP A 215 -0.88 4.06 20.06
CA TRP A 215 -0.27 4.81 18.97
C TRP A 215 1.16 5.24 19.30
N LEU A 216 1.95 5.52 18.27
CA LEU A 216 3.34 5.95 18.38
C LEU A 216 3.58 7.10 17.39
N ALA A 217 4.14 8.22 17.87
CA ALA A 217 4.56 9.30 16.97
C ALA A 217 5.64 8.82 16.00
N ALA A 218 5.58 9.26 14.74
CA ALA A 218 6.55 8.92 13.72
C ALA A 218 7.98 9.35 14.12
N SER A 219 8.11 10.53 14.75
CA SER A 219 9.38 11.00 15.30
C SER A 219 9.98 10.07 16.36
N ASN A 220 9.13 9.47 17.20
CA ASN A 220 9.56 8.51 18.21
C ASN A 220 9.91 7.15 17.58
N ALA A 221 9.15 6.70 16.58
CA ALA A 221 9.44 5.48 15.83
C ALA A 221 10.80 5.56 15.14
N ALA A 222 11.10 6.71 14.52
CA ALA A 222 12.36 6.98 13.87
C ALA A 222 13.49 7.39 14.85
N GLY A 223 13.17 7.79 16.09
CA GLY A 223 14.15 8.42 16.99
C GLY A 223 14.79 9.66 16.37
N ASP A 224 13.98 10.47 15.67
CA ASP A 224 14.39 11.67 14.94
C ASP A 224 13.28 12.71 14.95
N SER A 225 13.52 13.85 15.58
CA SER A 225 12.54 14.93 15.78
C SER A 225 12.16 15.67 14.49
N ALA A 226 12.94 15.53 13.42
CA ALA A 226 12.63 16.11 12.12
C ALA A 226 11.49 15.35 11.42
N ILE A 227 11.31 14.06 11.70
CA ILE A 227 10.24 13.24 11.15
C ILE A 227 8.88 13.70 11.71
N LYS A 228 7.87 13.77 10.83
CA LYS A 228 6.56 14.36 11.14
C LYS A 228 5.40 13.38 11.05
N LYS A 229 5.43 12.44 10.10
CA LYS A 229 4.29 11.53 9.86
C LYS A 229 4.74 10.22 9.21
N VAL A 230 3.84 9.26 9.11
CA VAL A 230 3.93 8.13 8.16
C VAL A 230 3.80 8.71 6.76
N SER A 231 4.54 8.19 5.79
CA SER A 231 4.39 8.63 4.39
C SER A 231 2.96 8.37 3.93
N GLN A 232 2.37 9.35 3.26
CA GLN A 232 1.00 9.24 2.76
C GLN A 232 0.88 8.03 1.82
N ASN A 233 -0.26 7.37 1.81
CA ASN A 233 -0.54 6.13 1.08
C ASN A 233 0.31 4.89 1.46
N CYS A 234 1.32 5.02 2.31
CA CYS A 234 2.17 3.92 2.74
C CYS A 234 1.43 2.98 3.72
N ALA A 235 0.80 1.93 3.21
CA ALA A 235 0.15 0.92 4.04
C ALA A 235 1.19 0.23 4.95
N PRO A 236 0.96 0.10 6.27
CA PRO A 236 1.88 -0.64 7.15
C PRO A 236 1.86 -2.14 6.82
N ALA A 237 3.04 -2.77 6.70
CA ALA A 237 3.15 -4.21 6.41
C ALA A 237 3.63 -5.00 7.63
N LEU A 238 3.24 -6.26 7.74
CA LEU A 238 3.65 -7.15 8.83
C LEU A 238 4.62 -8.22 8.33
N SER A 239 5.61 -8.54 9.17
CA SER A 239 6.46 -9.72 8.96
C SER A 239 5.63 -11.01 8.79
N ASN A 240 6.20 -12.05 8.17
CA ASN A 240 5.54 -13.34 7.95
C ASN A 240 5.03 -14.01 9.24
N ASP A 241 5.65 -13.73 10.37
CA ASP A 241 5.19 -14.21 11.69
C ASP A 241 4.23 -13.23 12.40
N HIS A 242 3.95 -12.07 11.81
CA HIS A 242 3.14 -10.94 12.31
C HIS A 242 3.64 -10.29 13.61
N LYS A 243 4.93 -10.42 13.94
CA LYS A 243 5.47 -9.80 15.17
C LYS A 243 6.09 -8.43 14.95
N THR A 244 6.51 -8.15 13.73
CA THR A 244 7.14 -6.88 13.34
C THR A 244 6.23 -6.15 12.36
N LEU A 245 6.03 -4.85 12.60
CA LEU A 245 5.31 -3.94 11.71
C LEU A 245 6.31 -3.02 11.04
N TYR A 246 6.26 -2.89 9.71
CA TYR A 246 7.08 -2.02 8.89
C TYR A 246 6.25 -0.91 8.28
N PHE A 247 6.77 0.30 8.27
CA PHE A 247 6.16 1.46 7.61
C PHE A 247 7.22 2.53 7.33
N ALA A 248 6.98 3.36 6.33
CA ALA A 248 7.87 4.46 6.02
C ALA A 248 7.38 5.76 6.68
N VAL A 249 8.33 6.60 7.08
CA VAL A 249 8.09 7.89 7.72
C VAL A 249 8.93 8.97 7.07
N ASN A 250 8.39 10.19 6.95
CA ASN A 250 9.07 11.31 6.32
C ASN A 250 9.01 12.60 7.14
N ASN A 251 9.75 13.63 6.69
CA ASN A 251 9.87 14.93 7.33
C ASN A 251 8.82 15.96 6.88
N SER A 252 7.90 15.61 6.00
CA SER A 252 6.83 16.51 5.55
C SER A 252 5.79 16.73 6.65
N SER A 253 5.41 17.99 6.89
CA SER A 253 4.42 18.33 7.90
C SER A 253 2.97 18.16 7.41
N THR A 254 2.75 18.19 6.09
CA THR A 254 1.45 18.02 5.43
C THR A 254 1.55 17.02 4.31
N TRP A 255 1.90 17.47 3.11
CA TRP A 255 2.24 16.64 1.96
C TRP A 255 3.41 17.28 1.20
N SER A 256 4.15 16.49 0.43
CA SER A 256 5.23 16.96 -0.43
C SER A 256 5.47 15.95 -1.55
N ASP A 257 5.60 16.43 -2.76
CA ASP A 257 6.01 15.60 -3.91
C ASP A 257 7.48 15.18 -3.78
N PHE A 258 8.28 15.98 -3.07
CA PHE A 258 9.71 15.75 -2.86
C PHE A 258 10.08 15.88 -1.38
N SER A 259 9.57 14.98 -0.52
CA SER A 259 10.04 14.91 0.87
C SER A 259 11.53 14.57 0.88
N ASP A 260 12.35 15.47 1.45
CA ASP A 260 13.81 15.42 1.34
C ASP A 260 14.42 14.19 1.99
N TYR A 261 13.78 13.63 3.02
CA TYR A 261 14.32 12.44 3.64
C TYR A 261 13.33 11.72 4.55
N GLY A 262 13.56 10.43 4.72
CA GLY A 262 12.78 9.60 5.62
C GLY A 262 13.42 8.25 5.88
N TYR A 263 12.73 7.47 6.67
CA TYR A 263 13.17 6.14 7.09
C TYR A 263 12.13 5.09 6.78
N LEU A 264 12.58 3.90 6.44
CA LEU A 264 11.80 2.69 6.69
C LEU A 264 12.07 2.28 8.14
N VAL A 265 11.00 2.12 8.92
CA VAL A 265 11.08 1.77 10.34
C VAL A 265 10.39 0.44 10.62
N SER A 266 10.85 -0.26 11.66
CA SER A 266 10.19 -1.45 12.17
C SER A 266 9.91 -1.30 13.66
N VAL A 267 8.72 -1.76 14.08
CA VAL A 267 8.28 -1.76 15.47
C VAL A 267 7.69 -3.10 15.86
N ASP A 268 7.65 -3.43 17.14
CA ASP A 268 6.91 -4.57 17.66
C ASP A 268 5.40 -4.37 17.38
N SER A 269 4.76 -5.29 16.68
CA SER A 269 3.38 -5.15 16.22
C SER A 269 2.34 -5.09 17.35
N ARG A 270 2.69 -5.56 18.54
CA ARG A 270 1.78 -5.60 19.68
C ARG A 270 1.87 -4.35 20.54
N THR A 271 3.09 -3.83 20.75
CA THR A 271 3.38 -2.73 21.66
C THR A 271 3.70 -1.42 20.97
N LEU A 272 4.01 -1.46 19.67
CA LEU A 272 4.58 -0.39 18.85
C LEU A 272 5.96 0.08 19.34
N ALA A 273 6.68 -0.72 20.16
CA ALA A 273 8.02 -0.39 20.58
C ALA A 273 8.97 -0.40 19.36
N PRO A 274 9.79 0.66 19.15
CA PRO A 274 10.74 0.71 18.05
C PRO A 274 11.76 -0.44 18.10
N ILE A 275 12.04 -1.08 16.94
CA ILE A 275 13.01 -2.16 16.80
C ILE A 275 14.22 -1.69 15.99
N ALA A 276 13.98 -1.23 14.74
CA ALA A 276 15.02 -0.80 13.85
C ALA A 276 14.53 0.30 12.91
N LYS A 277 15.47 0.99 12.27
CA LYS A 277 15.24 1.93 11.19
C LYS A 277 16.38 1.91 10.20
N VAL A 278 16.09 2.25 8.94
CA VAL A 278 17.08 2.49 7.90
C VAL A 278 16.76 3.79 7.18
N LEU A 279 17.76 4.65 7.01
CA LEU A 279 17.64 5.87 6.21
C LEU A 279 17.53 5.47 4.74
N LEU A 280 16.51 5.98 4.05
CA LEU A 280 16.27 5.68 2.65
C LEU A 280 17.18 6.53 1.77
N LYS A 281 18.05 5.88 1.03
CA LYS A 281 19.10 6.53 0.24
C LYS A 281 18.92 6.26 -1.25
N ASP A 282 19.34 7.22 -2.06
CA ASP A 282 19.44 7.02 -3.49
C ASP A 282 20.48 5.95 -3.83
N VAL A 283 20.16 5.07 -4.78
CA VAL A 283 21.00 3.93 -5.14
C VAL A 283 22.25 4.38 -5.91
N LYS A 284 22.08 5.31 -6.84
CA LYS A 284 23.16 5.83 -7.67
C LYS A 284 24.03 6.86 -6.93
N ASN A 285 23.42 7.61 -6.03
CA ASN A 285 24.07 8.68 -5.26
C ASN A 285 23.93 8.42 -3.75
N PRO A 286 24.54 7.37 -3.17
CA PRO A 286 24.26 6.91 -1.81
C PRO A 286 24.74 7.90 -0.72
N GLY A 287 25.39 9.00 -1.09
CA GLY A 287 25.65 10.16 -0.23
C GLY A 287 24.39 10.99 0.07
N ASN A 288 23.36 10.88 -0.76
CA ASN A 288 22.09 11.60 -0.65
C ASN A 288 20.97 10.65 -0.21
N THR A 289 19.92 11.23 0.36
CA THR A 289 18.66 10.54 0.60
C THR A 289 17.87 10.47 -0.70
N ALA A 290 17.12 9.39 -0.89
CA ALA A 290 16.10 9.32 -1.93
C ALA A 290 14.90 10.21 -1.55
N TYR A 291 14.12 10.63 -2.53
CA TYR A 291 12.85 11.30 -2.27
C TYR A 291 11.77 10.29 -1.88
N MET A 292 10.85 10.73 -1.02
CA MET A 292 9.69 9.98 -0.57
C MET A 292 8.42 10.80 -0.85
N PRO A 293 7.94 10.81 -2.11
CA PRO A 293 6.77 11.58 -2.47
C PRO A 293 5.51 11.10 -1.74
N ASP A 294 4.66 12.05 -1.35
CA ASP A 294 3.35 11.74 -0.74
C ASP A 294 2.25 11.46 -1.80
N ASP A 295 2.54 11.67 -3.07
CA ASP A 295 1.68 11.30 -4.20
C ASP A 295 1.93 9.85 -4.66
N GLY A 296 3.05 9.24 -4.29
CA GLY A 296 3.31 7.82 -4.52
C GLY A 296 2.40 6.90 -3.70
N THR A 297 2.28 5.65 -4.13
CA THR A 297 1.51 4.61 -3.46
C THR A 297 2.39 3.49 -2.90
N ALA A 298 3.71 3.69 -2.88
CA ALA A 298 4.65 2.71 -2.36
C ALA A 298 4.37 2.36 -0.89
N SER A 299 4.31 1.07 -0.62
CA SER A 299 4.18 0.50 0.72
C SER A 299 5.22 -0.60 0.90
N PRO A 300 5.67 -0.89 2.13
CA PRO A 300 6.51 -2.04 2.35
C PRO A 300 5.80 -3.32 1.88
N MET A 301 6.52 -4.17 1.17
CA MET A 301 6.12 -5.53 0.83
C MET A 301 7.09 -6.51 1.47
N ILE A 302 6.57 -7.60 2.01
CA ILE A 302 7.38 -8.61 2.68
C ILE A 302 7.42 -9.87 1.80
N GLY A 303 8.61 -10.20 1.35
CA GLY A 303 8.84 -11.39 0.54
C GLY A 303 8.59 -12.71 1.32
N PRO A 304 8.44 -13.82 0.61
CA PRO A 304 8.29 -15.15 1.23
C PRO A 304 9.44 -15.55 2.16
N ASP A 305 10.62 -15.01 1.94
CA ASP A 305 11.83 -15.19 2.77
C ASP A 305 11.92 -14.22 3.97
N GLY A 306 11.02 -13.24 4.03
CA GLY A 306 10.97 -12.22 5.06
C GLY A 306 11.74 -10.94 4.72
N ASP A 307 12.31 -10.83 3.52
CA ASP A 307 12.94 -9.61 3.05
C ASP A 307 11.89 -8.50 2.82
N VAL A 308 12.33 -7.27 2.92
CA VAL A 308 11.48 -6.08 2.88
C VAL A 308 11.82 -5.23 1.66
N TYR A 309 10.81 -4.92 0.86
CA TYR A 309 10.90 -4.11 -0.35
C TYR A 309 10.13 -2.82 -0.16
N TYR A 310 10.70 -1.68 -0.62
CA TYR A 310 10.04 -0.38 -0.53
C TYR A 310 10.48 0.55 -1.66
N GLY A 311 9.51 1.18 -2.34
CA GLY A 311 9.75 2.11 -3.43
C GLY A 311 10.14 3.50 -2.95
N VAL A 312 11.11 4.14 -3.62
CA VAL A 312 11.53 5.53 -3.40
C VAL A 312 11.84 6.20 -4.74
N LEU A 313 11.62 7.51 -4.86
CA LEU A 313 12.02 8.27 -6.03
C LEU A 313 13.52 8.57 -5.97
N GLU A 314 14.17 8.61 -7.11
CA GLU A 314 15.61 8.90 -7.22
C GLU A 314 15.99 10.33 -6.82
N TYR A 315 17.28 10.53 -6.50
CA TYR A 315 17.87 11.85 -6.24
C TYR A 315 19.07 12.11 -7.15
N PRO A 316 19.14 13.26 -7.87
CA PRO A 316 18.05 14.22 -8.02
C PRO A 316 16.89 13.62 -8.85
N ALA A 317 15.70 14.22 -8.79
CA ALA A 317 14.59 13.87 -9.66
C ALA A 317 15.04 13.86 -11.13
N ASP A 318 14.35 13.10 -11.97
CA ASP A 318 14.61 12.86 -13.40
C ASP A 318 15.92 12.07 -13.70
N SER A 319 16.82 11.88 -12.72
CA SER A 319 18.13 11.25 -12.96
C SER A 319 18.07 9.75 -13.30
N ASN A 320 16.92 9.14 -13.13
CA ASN A 320 16.60 7.76 -13.51
C ASN A 320 15.27 7.67 -14.28
N HIS A 321 14.87 8.73 -15.00
CA HIS A 321 13.63 8.84 -15.78
C HIS A 321 12.36 8.72 -14.92
N ASP A 322 12.41 9.19 -13.67
CA ASP A 322 11.39 9.02 -12.65
C ASP A 322 10.92 7.56 -12.47
N ARG A 323 11.83 6.61 -12.73
CA ARG A 323 11.59 5.19 -12.44
C ARG A 323 11.73 4.90 -10.96
N GLY A 324 12.51 5.72 -10.24
CA GLY A 324 12.88 5.53 -8.84
C GLY A 324 13.66 4.24 -8.59
N TRP A 325 13.57 3.77 -7.37
CA TRP A 325 14.24 2.55 -6.90
C TRP A 325 13.30 1.73 -6.03
N MET A 326 13.29 0.43 -6.22
CA MET A 326 12.75 -0.50 -5.24
C MET A 326 13.89 -0.90 -4.30
N LEU A 327 13.96 -0.29 -3.13
CA LEU A 327 14.96 -0.64 -2.13
C LEU A 327 14.65 -2.01 -1.53
N HIS A 328 15.70 -2.78 -1.25
CA HIS A 328 15.61 -4.15 -0.76
C HIS A 328 16.45 -4.32 0.51
N PHE A 329 15.84 -4.81 1.57
CA PHE A 329 16.45 -4.98 2.88
C PHE A 329 16.18 -6.38 3.44
N ASN A 330 17.05 -6.83 4.34
CA ASN A 330 16.72 -7.97 5.18
C ASN A 330 15.61 -7.60 6.20
N SER A 331 14.99 -8.60 6.80
CA SER A 331 13.88 -8.44 7.77
C SER A 331 14.22 -7.59 9.01
N THR A 332 15.49 -7.42 9.34
CA THR A 332 15.94 -6.60 10.47
C THR A 332 16.33 -5.17 10.09
N LEU A 333 16.23 -4.80 8.81
CA LEU A 333 16.62 -3.50 8.25
C LEU A 333 18.10 -3.12 8.49
N THR A 334 18.96 -4.10 8.74
CA THR A 334 20.38 -3.90 9.02
C THR A 334 21.28 -4.07 7.81
N GLN A 335 20.77 -4.67 6.75
CA GLN A 335 21.49 -4.94 5.51
C GLN A 335 20.64 -4.53 4.31
N SER A 336 21.17 -3.63 3.48
CA SER A 336 20.66 -3.40 2.13
C SER A 336 21.10 -4.53 1.22
N LYS A 337 20.21 -4.95 0.33
CA LYS A 337 20.43 -5.97 -0.69
C LYS A 337 20.38 -5.35 -2.09
N ILE A 338 20.37 -6.16 -3.14
CA ILE A 338 20.30 -5.69 -4.52
C ILE A 338 18.97 -4.95 -4.75
N PRO A 339 18.96 -3.66 -5.12
CA PRO A 339 17.73 -2.90 -5.36
C PRO A 339 17.18 -3.17 -6.75
N GLY A 340 15.88 -2.90 -6.97
CA GLY A 340 15.29 -2.77 -8.31
C GLY A 340 15.55 -1.38 -8.91
N ALA A 341 15.65 -1.29 -10.24
CA ALA A 341 15.93 -0.06 -10.98
C ALA A 341 14.71 0.87 -11.15
N PHE A 342 13.56 0.51 -10.58
CA PHE A 342 12.28 1.22 -10.71
C PHE A 342 11.30 0.76 -9.60
N GLY A 343 10.12 1.38 -9.53
CA GLY A 343 9.06 1.01 -8.59
C GLY A 343 8.85 2.00 -7.44
N TRP A 344 9.05 3.31 -7.67
CA TRP A 344 8.95 4.31 -6.61
C TRP A 344 7.52 4.57 -6.14
N ASP A 345 6.54 4.44 -7.01
CA ASP A 345 5.14 4.81 -6.77
C ASP A 345 4.20 3.60 -6.70
N ASP A 346 4.74 2.39 -6.65
CA ASP A 346 3.95 1.17 -6.50
C ASP A 346 4.47 0.24 -5.39
N THR A 347 3.72 -0.81 -5.14
CA THR A 347 4.11 -1.91 -4.25
C THR A 347 4.23 -3.18 -5.07
N ALA A 348 5.42 -3.76 -5.10
CA ALA A 348 5.67 -4.97 -5.89
C ALA A 348 4.77 -6.13 -5.46
N SER A 349 4.41 -6.97 -6.42
CA SER A 349 3.69 -8.22 -6.19
C SER A 349 4.64 -9.41 -6.26
N VAL A 350 4.42 -10.42 -5.43
CA VAL A 350 5.18 -11.67 -5.46
C VAL A 350 4.67 -12.58 -6.57
N VAL A 351 5.57 -13.04 -7.43
CA VAL A 351 5.29 -14.02 -8.48
C VAL A 351 6.09 -15.29 -8.20
N PRO A 352 5.46 -16.45 -7.97
CA PRO A 352 6.20 -17.71 -7.89
C PRO A 352 7.04 -17.92 -9.15
N ALA A 353 8.33 -18.18 -8.99
CA ALA A 353 9.24 -18.33 -10.14
C ALA A 353 8.79 -19.42 -11.14
N SER A 354 8.12 -20.47 -10.63
CA SER A 354 7.53 -21.54 -11.45
C SER A 354 6.39 -21.07 -12.38
N MET A 355 5.84 -19.87 -12.17
CA MET A 355 4.78 -19.28 -13.01
C MET A 355 5.37 -18.47 -14.18
N VAL A 356 6.69 -18.30 -14.25
CA VAL A 356 7.39 -17.59 -15.33
C VAL A 356 8.20 -18.59 -16.16
N PRO A 357 7.65 -19.12 -17.28
CA PRO A 357 8.27 -20.22 -18.03
C PRO A 357 9.65 -19.89 -18.63
N SER A 358 9.91 -18.60 -18.89
CA SER A 358 11.21 -18.11 -19.40
C SER A 358 12.28 -18.00 -18.33
N TYR A 359 11.91 -18.08 -17.05
CA TYR A 359 12.87 -17.99 -15.95
C TYR A 359 13.56 -19.35 -15.71
N HIS A 360 14.88 -19.33 -15.66
CA HIS A 360 15.73 -20.51 -15.45
C HIS A 360 16.75 -20.32 -14.32
N GLY A 361 16.59 -19.27 -13.52
CA GLY A 361 17.44 -19.00 -12.35
C GLY A 361 17.08 -19.84 -11.12
N SER A 362 17.67 -19.49 -9.99
CA SER A 362 17.55 -20.23 -8.72
C SER A 362 16.55 -19.66 -7.74
N SER A 363 16.06 -18.44 -7.96
CA SER A 363 15.11 -17.78 -7.05
C SER A 363 13.78 -18.53 -6.98
N SER A 364 13.23 -18.67 -5.79
CA SER A 364 11.94 -19.34 -5.58
C SER A 364 10.75 -18.45 -5.93
N TYR A 365 10.93 -17.14 -5.89
CA TYR A 365 9.96 -16.11 -6.27
C TYR A 365 10.64 -14.98 -7.04
N LEU A 366 9.84 -14.24 -7.75
CA LEU A 366 10.19 -13.04 -8.51
C LEU A 366 9.28 -11.90 -8.05
N LEU A 367 9.58 -10.68 -8.47
CA LEU A 367 8.81 -9.49 -8.16
C LEU A 367 8.20 -8.91 -9.43
N MET A 368 6.92 -8.62 -9.40
CA MET A 368 6.25 -7.87 -10.48
C MET A 368 6.04 -6.43 -10.02
N THR A 369 6.45 -5.48 -10.83
CA THR A 369 6.38 -4.06 -10.50
C THR A 369 6.19 -3.21 -11.75
N LYS A 370 5.76 -1.97 -11.53
CA LYS A 370 5.62 -0.94 -12.53
C LYS A 370 7.01 -0.45 -12.98
N TYR A 371 7.19 -0.27 -14.27
CA TYR A 371 8.37 0.32 -14.90
C TYR A 371 7.96 1.62 -15.57
N ASN A 372 8.07 2.73 -14.86
CA ASN A 372 7.86 4.06 -15.42
C ASN A 372 8.99 4.43 -16.37
N ASN A 373 8.70 5.24 -17.35
CA ASN A 373 9.68 5.80 -18.28
C ASN A 373 9.13 7.13 -18.83
N TYR A 374 8.92 8.06 -17.91
CA TYR A 374 8.21 9.29 -18.15
C TYR A 374 8.93 10.20 -19.13
N VAL A 375 8.15 10.76 -20.06
CA VAL A 375 8.63 11.70 -21.10
C VAL A 375 9.21 12.97 -20.46
N GLU A 376 8.57 13.47 -19.41
CA GLU A 376 8.96 14.66 -18.68
C GLU A 376 10.32 14.50 -17.99
N ALA A 377 10.73 13.27 -17.73
CA ALA A 377 11.97 12.89 -17.05
C ALA A 377 13.00 12.26 -18.01
N ASP A 378 13.08 12.75 -19.25
CA ASP A 378 13.99 12.25 -20.30
C ASP A 378 13.72 10.80 -20.75
N GLY A 379 12.63 10.20 -20.34
CA GLY A 379 12.17 8.90 -20.81
C GLY A 379 11.53 8.97 -22.20
N ASN A 380 11.13 7.82 -22.72
CA ASN A 380 10.50 7.72 -24.05
C ASN A 380 8.98 7.43 -24.01
N GLY A 381 8.38 7.46 -22.83
CA GLY A 381 6.95 7.20 -22.61
C GLY A 381 6.54 5.74 -22.80
N VAL A 382 7.47 4.81 -22.99
CA VAL A 382 7.14 3.38 -23.07
C VAL A 382 7.13 2.80 -21.68
N ASN A 383 5.99 2.93 -21.00
CA ASN A 383 5.77 2.36 -19.68
C ASN A 383 5.54 0.84 -19.78
N LYS A 384 5.94 0.10 -18.75
CA LYS A 384 5.97 -1.37 -18.77
C LYS A 384 5.58 -1.93 -17.41
N ILE A 385 5.22 -3.21 -17.42
CA ILE A 385 5.28 -4.08 -16.23
C ILE A 385 6.54 -4.92 -16.34
N ALA A 386 7.30 -5.03 -15.27
CA ALA A 386 8.53 -5.82 -15.21
C ALA A 386 8.44 -6.95 -14.19
N ILE A 387 9.14 -8.04 -14.48
CA ILE A 387 9.41 -9.15 -13.57
C ILE A 387 10.89 -9.11 -13.22
N LEU A 388 11.20 -8.96 -11.94
CA LEU A 388 12.57 -8.86 -11.42
C LEU A 388 12.97 -10.09 -10.62
N ASP A 389 14.25 -10.45 -10.70
CA ASP A 389 14.86 -11.48 -9.87
C ASP A 389 15.58 -10.82 -8.67
N PRO A 390 15.09 -10.97 -7.42
CA PRO A 390 15.66 -10.29 -6.26
C PRO A 390 17.02 -10.85 -5.82
N GLU A 391 17.43 -12.03 -6.28
CA GLU A 391 18.69 -12.67 -5.88
C GLU A 391 19.81 -12.49 -6.90
N ASN A 392 19.48 -12.15 -8.15
CA ASN A 392 20.45 -11.96 -9.22
C ASN A 392 20.50 -10.50 -9.68
N SER A 393 21.69 -10.06 -10.09
CA SER A 393 21.90 -8.66 -10.47
C SER A 393 22.35 -8.51 -11.92
N GLU A 394 22.05 -7.33 -12.46
CA GLU A 394 22.57 -6.82 -13.71
C GLU A 394 23.04 -5.38 -13.56
N THR A 395 23.63 -4.82 -14.61
CA THR A 395 23.87 -3.38 -14.70
C THR A 395 22.72 -2.75 -15.46
N ASP A 396 21.95 -1.90 -14.79
CA ASP A 396 20.82 -1.20 -15.41
C ASP A 396 21.33 -0.28 -16.55
N PRO A 397 20.78 -0.40 -17.76
CA PRO A 397 21.29 0.33 -18.93
C PRO A 397 21.05 1.84 -18.87
N ILE A 398 20.12 2.33 -18.06
CA ILE A 398 19.78 3.75 -17.94
C ILE A 398 20.64 4.40 -16.84
N SER A 399 20.53 3.90 -15.61
CA SER A 399 21.26 4.47 -14.49
C SER A 399 22.72 4.06 -14.41
N GLY A 400 23.10 2.89 -14.98
CA GLY A 400 24.41 2.27 -14.82
C GLY A 400 24.63 1.66 -13.43
N ALA A 401 23.62 1.63 -12.57
CA ALA A 401 23.69 1.02 -11.25
C ALA A 401 23.59 -0.52 -11.33
N THR A 402 24.10 -1.20 -10.29
CA THR A 402 23.86 -2.63 -10.10
C THR A 402 22.50 -2.82 -9.47
N THR A 403 21.59 -3.47 -10.18
CA THR A 403 20.18 -3.66 -9.80
C THR A 403 19.74 -5.10 -9.97
N MET A 404 18.55 -5.44 -9.52
CA MET A 404 17.92 -6.73 -9.78
C MET A 404 17.85 -7.00 -11.28
N ASN A 405 18.05 -8.24 -11.68
CA ASN A 405 17.98 -8.66 -13.07
C ASN A 405 16.54 -8.60 -13.59
N GLU A 406 16.33 -7.96 -14.74
CA GLU A 406 15.06 -7.98 -15.48
C GLU A 406 14.86 -9.32 -16.17
N VAL A 407 13.94 -10.14 -15.65
CA VAL A 407 13.59 -11.44 -16.22
C VAL A 407 12.68 -11.27 -17.44
N LEU A 408 11.75 -10.35 -17.36
CA LEU A 408 10.75 -10.08 -18.39
C LEU A 408 10.22 -8.65 -18.23
N THR A 409 10.04 -7.95 -19.36
CA THR A 409 9.30 -6.68 -19.41
C THR A 409 8.22 -6.74 -20.46
N ILE A 410 7.06 -6.18 -20.17
CA ILE A 410 5.89 -6.13 -21.04
C ILE A 410 5.46 -4.69 -21.17
N ALA A 411 5.54 -4.13 -22.38
CA ALA A 411 5.01 -2.78 -22.66
C ALA A 411 3.49 -2.75 -22.50
N GLY A 412 2.97 -1.63 -22.03
CA GLY A 412 1.53 -1.40 -21.95
C GLY A 412 0.86 -1.58 -23.33
N PRO A 413 -0.36 -2.12 -23.37
CA PRO A 413 -1.05 -2.39 -24.64
C PRO A 413 -1.78 -1.17 -25.20
N THR A 414 -1.92 -0.09 -24.41
CA THR A 414 -2.74 1.08 -24.76
C THR A 414 -1.83 2.24 -25.14
N PRO A 415 -1.93 2.78 -26.39
CA PRO A 415 -1.19 3.97 -26.77
C PRO A 415 -1.51 5.16 -25.85
N ASP A 416 -0.49 5.89 -25.48
CA ASP A 416 -0.63 7.14 -24.73
C ASP A 416 -0.93 8.28 -25.72
N ALA A 417 -2.20 8.67 -25.80
CA ALA A 417 -2.66 9.67 -26.76
C ALA A 417 -2.05 11.06 -26.52
N GLU A 418 -1.60 11.36 -25.31
CA GLU A 418 -1.00 12.65 -24.96
C GLU A 418 0.35 12.82 -25.64
N PHE A 419 1.15 11.78 -25.71
CA PHE A 419 2.54 11.82 -26.20
C PHE A 419 2.76 11.23 -27.59
N THR A 420 1.78 10.59 -28.20
CA THR A 420 1.95 9.86 -29.48
C THR A 420 2.43 10.72 -30.64
N ASN A 421 2.22 12.04 -30.64
CA ASN A 421 2.73 12.94 -31.67
C ASN A 421 4.26 13.12 -31.62
N THR A 422 4.83 13.11 -30.43
CA THR A 422 6.27 13.29 -30.20
C THR A 422 6.95 11.93 -29.98
N TYR A 423 6.27 11.03 -29.32
CA TYR A 423 6.73 9.68 -28.98
C TYR A 423 5.69 8.64 -29.48
N PRO A 424 5.80 8.22 -30.75
CA PRO A 424 4.76 7.38 -31.37
C PRO A 424 4.60 5.98 -30.76
N ASN A 425 5.54 5.58 -29.91
CA ASN A 425 5.52 4.29 -29.19
C ASN A 425 5.17 4.45 -27.71
N ALA A 426 4.82 5.67 -27.25
CA ALA A 426 4.41 5.89 -25.87
C ALA A 426 3.15 5.10 -25.56
N VAL A 427 3.13 4.43 -24.43
CA VAL A 427 2.01 3.58 -23.97
C VAL A 427 1.85 3.71 -22.45
N HIS A 428 0.60 3.55 -22.00
CA HIS A 428 0.31 3.34 -20.58
C HIS A 428 0.70 1.94 -20.14
N GLU A 429 1.10 1.75 -18.87
CA GLU A 429 1.33 0.45 -18.22
C GLU A 429 0.04 -0.31 -17.91
#